data_68c2010bb0e20c2a60d913c97ae9bac5
#
_entry.id   68c2010bb0e20c2a60d913c97ae9bac5
#
_cell.length_a   1.000
_cell.length_b   1.000
_cell.length_c   1.000
_cell.angle_alpha   90.00
_cell.angle_beta   90.00
_cell.angle_gamma   90.00
#
_symmetry.space_group_name_H-M   'P 1'
#
loop_
_entity.id
_entity.type
_entity.pdbx_description
1 polymer ?
#
loop_
_entity_poly.entity_id
_entity_poly.type
_entity_poly.pdbx_seq_one_letter_code
_entity_poly.pdbx_strand_id
1 'polypeptide(L)'
;MKLLICLVAIIKMIFCQLVLADELFLKGKEIFLNAGNCATCHSLKDAGSNAMVGPNLNEIRPVAESIKNAVTNGIGVMPSYTGILSNEEIDAVSYYVSESANN
;
A
#
# COMPACT_ATOMS: atom_id res chain seq x y z
N MET A 1 30.42 5.21 -27.42
CA MET A 1 29.06 5.19 -27.91
C MET A 1 28.19 4.11 -27.27
N LYS A 2 28.68 2.85 -27.19
CA LYS A 2 27.96 1.74 -26.54
C LYS A 2 27.73 2.00 -25.03
N LEU A 3 28.70 2.59 -24.33
CA LEU A 3 28.59 2.91 -22.92
C LEU A 3 27.49 3.95 -22.65
N LEU A 4 27.37 4.97 -23.49
CA LEU A 4 26.36 6.01 -23.40
C LEU A 4 24.93 5.45 -23.61
N ILE A 5 24.79 4.54 -24.59
CA ILE A 5 23.50 3.88 -24.86
C ILE A 5 23.06 3.01 -23.69
N CYS A 6 23.97 2.25 -23.07
CA CYS A 6 23.70 1.46 -21.89
C CYS A 6 23.29 2.35 -20.70
N LEU A 7 23.98 3.48 -20.50
CA LEU A 7 23.67 4.41 -19.42
C LEU A 7 22.28 5.02 -19.58
N VAL A 8 21.89 5.44 -20.77
CA VAL A 8 20.56 5.98 -21.08
C VAL A 8 19.49 4.92 -20.86
N ALA A 9 19.73 3.67 -21.27
CA ALA A 9 18.79 2.57 -21.05
C ALA A 9 18.58 2.29 -19.56
N ILE A 10 19.63 2.29 -18.75
CA ILE A 10 19.55 2.10 -17.29
C ILE A 10 18.75 3.24 -16.63
N ILE A 11 19.00 4.49 -17.00
CA ILE A 11 18.27 5.65 -16.48
C ILE A 11 16.79 5.55 -16.80
N LYS A 12 16.41 5.15 -18.01
CA LYS A 12 15.01 4.94 -18.41
C LYS A 12 14.35 3.83 -17.61
N MET A 13 15.04 2.73 -17.34
CA MET A 13 14.52 1.64 -16.53
C MET A 13 14.25 2.08 -15.09
N ILE A 14 15.17 2.80 -14.47
CA ILE A 14 15.02 3.32 -13.10
C ILE A 14 13.84 4.31 -13.03
N PHE A 15 13.72 5.22 -13.99
CA PHE A 15 12.62 6.19 -14.04
C PHE A 15 11.25 5.51 -14.17
N CYS A 16 11.15 4.48 -15.00
CA CYS A 16 9.91 3.71 -15.16
C CYS A 16 9.49 3.02 -13.85
N GLN A 17 10.44 2.47 -13.09
CA GLN A 17 10.15 1.84 -11.80
C GLN A 17 9.64 2.84 -10.77
N LEU A 18 10.19 4.05 -10.72
CA LEU A 18 9.74 5.12 -9.81
C LEU A 18 8.31 5.54 -10.12
N VAL A 19 7.95 5.69 -11.39
CA VAL A 19 6.58 6.06 -11.81
C VAL A 19 5.59 4.97 -11.41
N LEU A 20 5.92 3.69 -11.59
CA LEU A 20 5.07 2.57 -11.19
C LEU A 20 4.87 2.51 -9.68
N ALA A 21 5.92 2.79 -8.88
CA ALA A 21 5.83 2.84 -7.42
C ALA A 21 4.90 3.98 -6.96
N ASP A 22 4.97 5.16 -7.60
CA ASP A 22 4.10 6.29 -7.28
C ASP A 22 2.63 5.99 -7.61
N GLU A 23 2.36 5.38 -8.75
CA GLU A 23 1.00 4.97 -9.14
C GLU A 23 0.44 3.92 -8.19
N LEU A 24 1.24 2.94 -7.79
CA LEU A 24 0.85 1.90 -6.85
C LEU A 24 0.53 2.49 -5.47
N PHE A 25 1.34 3.43 -5.00
CA PHE A 25 1.12 4.13 -3.74
C PHE A 25 -0.20 4.91 -3.75
N LEU A 26 -0.47 5.69 -4.80
CA LEU A 26 -1.69 6.47 -4.93
C LEU A 26 -2.93 5.58 -5.05
N LYS A 27 -2.83 4.48 -5.78
CA LYS A 27 -3.91 3.50 -5.88
C LYS A 27 -4.20 2.86 -4.53
N GLY A 28 -3.16 2.49 -3.79
CA GLY A 28 -3.30 1.93 -2.44
C GLY A 28 -3.93 2.90 -1.47
N LYS A 29 -3.57 4.19 -1.54
CA LYS A 29 -4.18 5.25 -0.73
C LYS A 29 -5.67 5.39 -1.01
N GLU A 30 -6.05 5.39 -2.27
CA GLU A 30 -7.46 5.46 -2.67
C GLU A 30 -8.25 4.27 -2.13
N ILE A 31 -7.69 3.06 -2.22
CA ILE A 31 -8.32 1.85 -1.69
C ILE A 31 -8.49 1.94 -0.18
N PHE A 32 -7.48 2.41 0.53
CA PHE A 32 -7.51 2.61 1.98
C PHE A 32 -8.64 3.55 2.40
N LEU A 33 -8.84 4.63 1.64
CA LEU A 33 -9.84 5.66 1.95
C LEU A 33 -11.25 5.29 1.47
N ASN A 34 -11.40 4.56 0.39
CA ASN A 34 -12.68 4.32 -0.29
C ASN A 34 -13.06 2.85 -0.37
N ALA A 35 -12.54 2.11 -1.34
CA ALA A 35 -12.98 0.73 -1.63
C ALA A 35 -12.76 -0.25 -0.47
N GLY A 36 -11.65 -0.12 0.23
CA GLY A 36 -11.33 -0.97 1.39
C GLY A 36 -11.87 -0.41 2.70
N ASN A 37 -12.19 0.88 2.73
CA ASN A 37 -12.72 1.58 3.90
C ASN A 37 -11.89 1.37 5.18
N CYS A 38 -10.58 1.25 5.02
CA CYS A 38 -9.65 0.94 6.12
C CYS A 38 -9.57 2.08 7.14
N ALA A 39 -9.73 3.32 6.67
CA ALA A 39 -9.69 4.53 7.48
C ALA A 39 -10.81 4.59 8.53
N THR A 40 -11.87 3.81 8.37
CA THR A 40 -12.98 3.72 9.33
C THR A 40 -12.54 3.07 10.63
N CYS A 41 -11.54 2.19 10.57
CA CYS A 41 -11.07 1.43 11.73
C CYS A 41 -9.63 1.77 12.13
N HIS A 42 -8.77 2.10 11.16
CA HIS A 42 -7.34 2.31 11.40
C HIS A 42 -6.92 3.77 11.35
N SER A 43 -6.07 4.15 12.28
CA SER A 43 -5.35 5.42 12.24
C SER A 43 -4.12 5.29 11.35
N LEU A 44 -3.92 6.26 10.45
CA LEU A 44 -2.76 6.36 9.57
C LEU A 44 -2.58 7.84 9.16
N LYS A 45 -1.44 8.43 9.50
CA LYS A 45 -1.19 9.87 9.29
C LYS A 45 -1.31 10.28 7.84
N ASP A 46 -0.70 9.53 6.93
CA ASP A 46 -0.71 9.86 5.50
C ASP A 46 -2.14 9.90 4.94
N ALA A 47 -3.02 9.07 5.44
CA ALA A 47 -4.43 9.03 5.04
C ALA A 47 -5.30 10.05 5.78
N GLY A 48 -4.76 10.74 6.77
CA GLY A 48 -5.53 11.66 7.62
C GLY A 48 -6.55 10.97 8.51
N SER A 49 -6.39 9.68 8.76
CA SER A 49 -7.34 8.90 9.57
C SER A 49 -6.89 8.80 11.03
N ASN A 50 -7.85 8.90 11.94
CA ASN A 50 -7.64 8.90 13.39
C ASN A 50 -8.48 7.84 14.11
N ALA A 51 -9.04 6.89 13.39
CA ALA A 51 -9.89 5.85 13.97
C ALA A 51 -9.07 4.92 14.88
N MET A 52 -9.69 4.45 15.95
CA MET A 52 -9.03 3.63 16.98
C MET A 52 -9.75 2.29 17.20
N VAL A 53 -10.52 1.82 16.24
CA VAL A 53 -11.16 0.50 16.28
C VAL A 53 -10.15 -0.59 16.04
N GLY A 54 -9.32 -0.42 15.03
CA GLY A 54 -8.17 -1.27 14.74
C GLY A 54 -6.87 -0.67 15.27
N PRO A 55 -5.74 -1.39 15.15
CA PRO A 55 -4.43 -0.87 15.53
C PRO A 55 -4.05 0.40 14.77
N ASN A 56 -3.32 1.30 15.45
CA ASN A 56 -2.69 2.45 14.82
C ASN A 56 -1.52 1.96 13.95
N LEU A 57 -1.63 2.15 12.64
CA LEU A 57 -0.68 1.60 11.69
C LEU A 57 0.70 2.28 11.77
N ASN A 58 0.75 3.57 12.12
CA ASN A 58 2.02 4.25 12.35
C ASN A 58 2.77 3.72 13.58
N GLU A 59 2.06 3.19 14.58
CA GLU A 59 2.67 2.59 15.75
C GLU A 59 3.19 1.19 15.48
N ILE A 60 2.37 0.32 14.87
CA ILE A 60 2.76 -1.07 14.64
C ILE A 60 3.68 -1.27 13.44
N ARG A 61 3.68 -0.35 12.47
CA ARG A 61 4.55 -0.37 11.28
C ARG A 61 4.62 -1.73 10.60
N PRO A 62 3.49 -2.26 10.14
CA PRO A 62 3.45 -3.61 9.61
C PRO A 62 4.20 -3.71 8.28
N VAL A 63 4.80 -4.88 8.03
CA VAL A 63 5.38 -5.18 6.72
C VAL A 63 4.29 -5.57 5.71
N ALA A 64 4.55 -5.34 4.43
CA ALA A 64 3.57 -5.54 3.37
C ALA A 64 2.95 -6.94 3.37
N GLU A 65 3.73 -7.96 3.61
CA GLU A 65 3.25 -9.36 3.65
C GLU A 65 2.24 -9.59 4.79
N SER A 66 2.50 -9.04 5.96
CA SER A 66 1.58 -9.13 7.10
C SER A 66 0.26 -8.42 6.81
N ILE A 67 0.33 -7.26 6.16
CA ILE A 67 -0.86 -6.51 5.74
C ILE A 67 -1.66 -7.34 4.73
N LYS A 68 -0.99 -7.88 3.72
CA LYS A 68 -1.61 -8.71 2.69
C LYS A 68 -2.34 -9.90 3.30
N ASN A 69 -1.72 -10.59 4.26
CA ASN A 69 -2.32 -11.71 4.95
C ASN A 69 -3.57 -11.30 5.75
N ALA A 70 -3.50 -10.19 6.50
CA ALA A 70 -4.61 -9.68 7.28
C ALA A 70 -5.79 -9.24 6.38
N VAL A 71 -5.51 -8.54 5.28
CA VAL A 71 -6.52 -8.08 4.33
C VAL A 71 -7.16 -9.25 3.58
N THR A 72 -6.36 -10.22 3.18
CA THR A 72 -6.85 -11.40 2.44
C THR A 72 -7.73 -12.30 3.32
N ASN A 73 -7.28 -12.58 4.54
CA ASN A 73 -7.91 -13.59 5.40
C ASN A 73 -8.82 -13.00 6.47
N GLY A 74 -8.67 -11.72 6.77
CA GLY A 74 -9.29 -11.10 7.93
C GLY A 74 -8.58 -11.51 9.23
N ILE A 75 -8.84 -10.77 10.29
CA ILE A 75 -8.29 -11.06 11.61
C ILE A 75 -9.22 -10.46 12.68
N GLY A 76 -9.78 -11.29 13.58
CA GLY A 76 -10.73 -10.84 14.57
C GLY A 76 -11.95 -10.18 13.92
N VAL A 77 -12.23 -8.94 14.32
CA VAL A 77 -13.35 -8.15 13.75
C VAL A 77 -13.05 -7.57 12.37
N MET A 78 -11.77 -7.54 11.96
CA MET A 78 -11.39 -7.11 10.63
C MET A 78 -11.83 -8.15 9.60
N PRO A 79 -12.68 -7.77 8.62
CA PRO A 79 -13.18 -8.74 7.67
C PRO A 79 -12.14 -9.17 6.64
N SER A 80 -12.36 -10.34 6.01
CA SER A 80 -11.63 -10.73 4.81
C SER A 80 -12.09 -9.89 3.62
N TYR A 81 -11.14 -9.42 2.83
CA TYR A 81 -11.43 -8.66 1.60
C TYR A 81 -11.35 -9.51 0.34
N THR A 82 -11.17 -10.82 0.47
CA THR A 82 -11.26 -11.75 -0.66
C THR A 82 -12.64 -11.65 -1.30
N GLY A 83 -12.68 -11.41 -2.62
CA GLY A 83 -13.93 -11.21 -3.34
C GLY A 83 -14.49 -9.78 -3.28
N ILE A 84 -13.96 -8.93 -2.38
CA ILE A 84 -14.33 -7.51 -2.29
C ILE A 84 -13.29 -6.67 -3.03
N LEU A 85 -12.00 -6.94 -2.77
CA LEU A 85 -10.87 -6.33 -3.47
C LEU A 85 -10.20 -7.38 -4.37
N SER A 86 -9.72 -6.95 -5.53
CA SER A 86 -8.90 -7.80 -6.40
C SER A 86 -7.52 -8.05 -5.77
N ASN A 87 -6.78 -9.04 -6.29
CA ASN A 87 -5.42 -9.30 -5.83
C ASN A 87 -4.52 -8.09 -6.03
N GLU A 88 -4.67 -7.38 -7.17
CA GLU A 88 -3.91 -6.16 -7.45
C GLU A 88 -4.25 -5.03 -6.47
N GLU A 89 -5.51 -4.91 -6.09
CA GLU A 89 -5.96 -3.92 -5.10
C GLU A 89 -5.42 -4.23 -3.71
N ILE A 90 -5.41 -5.50 -3.32
CA ILE A 90 -4.82 -5.94 -2.05
C ILE A 90 -3.32 -5.66 -2.04
N ASP A 91 -2.61 -5.94 -3.13
CA ASP A 91 -1.19 -5.62 -3.26
C ASP A 91 -0.93 -4.11 -3.16
N ALA A 92 -1.76 -3.30 -3.81
CA ALA A 92 -1.63 -1.84 -3.79
C ALA A 92 -1.83 -1.27 -2.38
N VAL A 93 -2.88 -1.67 -1.67
CA VAL A 93 -3.13 -1.18 -0.30
C VAL A 93 -2.08 -1.68 0.67
N SER A 94 -1.58 -2.90 0.49
CA SER A 94 -0.49 -3.44 1.30
C SER A 94 0.80 -2.64 1.12
N TYR A 95 1.14 -2.29 -0.11
CA TYR A 95 2.27 -1.42 -0.43
C TYR A 95 2.09 -0.04 0.20
N TYR A 96 0.94 0.59 -0.02
CA TYR A 96 0.64 1.92 0.52
C TYR A 96 0.80 1.97 2.04
N VAL A 97 0.19 1.05 2.76
CA VAL A 97 0.24 1.03 4.23
C VAL A 97 1.66 0.77 4.72
N SER A 98 2.38 -0.19 4.14
CA SER A 98 3.75 -0.48 4.56
C SER A 98 4.70 0.70 4.37
N GLU A 99 4.54 1.44 3.27
CA GLU A 99 5.37 2.62 3.00
C GLU A 99 4.97 3.81 3.88
N SER A 100 3.67 4.12 3.95
CA SER A 100 3.19 5.30 4.68
C SER A 100 3.28 5.16 6.20
N ALA A 101 3.16 3.96 6.74
CA ALA A 101 3.24 3.71 8.18
C ALA A 101 4.65 3.96 8.74
N ASN A 102 5.68 3.98 7.90
CA ASN A 102 7.07 4.20 8.30
C ASN A 102 7.51 5.66 8.17
N ASN A 103 6.62 6.55 7.77
CA ASN A 103 6.93 7.98 7.60
C ASN A 103 6.45 8.84 8.76
#